data_4ffb6e3f18229f8912f6ce51dc74a50c
#
_entry.id   4ffb6e3f18229f8912f6ce51dc74a50c
#
_cell.length_a   1.000
_cell.length_b   1.000
_cell.length_c   1.000
_cell.angle_alpha   90.00
_cell.angle_beta   90.00
_cell.angle_gamma   90.00
#
_symmetry.space_group_name_H-M   'P 1'
#
loop_
_entity.id
_entity.type
_entity.pdbx_description
1 polymer ?
#
loop_
_entity_poly.entity_id
_entity_poly.type
_entity_poly.pdbx_seq_one_letter_code
_entity_poly.pdbx_strand_id
1 'polypeptide(L)'
;MQRPVSLLFGVHAHQPIGNFPEVLEDAHLRCYKPFLEVLSRYPEFNFAIHFSGWLLDYLFDHYPQDMALLKKMVKRGQVELFGAGDTEPVLAVIPNRDRIGQIETFSRKLETKLGQRPNGAWLTERVW
;
A
#
# COMPACT_ATOMS: atom_id res chain seq x y z
N MET A 1 -36.49 -12.47 0.26
CA MET A 1 -35.41 -11.91 1.12
C MET A 1 -34.18 -11.65 0.27
N GLN A 2 -33.77 -10.41 0.14
CA GLN A 2 -32.49 -10.09 -0.48
C GLN A 2 -31.38 -10.48 0.50
N ARG A 3 -30.44 -11.33 0.07
CA ARG A 3 -29.26 -11.64 0.88
C ARG A 3 -28.25 -10.48 0.71
N PRO A 4 -27.71 -9.93 1.80
CA PRO A 4 -26.68 -8.91 1.69
C PRO A 4 -25.44 -9.50 1.00
N VAL A 5 -24.83 -8.74 0.11
CA VAL A 5 -23.57 -9.06 -0.55
C VAL A 5 -22.49 -8.17 0.03
N SER A 6 -21.36 -8.77 0.43
CA SER A 6 -20.17 -8.02 0.87
C SER A 6 -19.15 -7.98 -0.26
N LEU A 7 -18.66 -6.78 -0.56
CA LEU A 7 -17.56 -6.58 -1.51
C LEU A 7 -16.25 -6.37 -0.73
N LEU A 8 -15.27 -7.23 -0.98
CA LEU A 8 -13.90 -7.05 -0.54
C LEU A 8 -13.08 -6.52 -1.72
N PHE A 9 -12.66 -5.28 -1.64
CA PHE A 9 -11.92 -4.62 -2.71
C PHE A 9 -10.51 -4.26 -2.24
N GLY A 10 -9.51 -4.81 -2.89
CA GLY A 10 -8.10 -4.58 -2.58
C GLY A 10 -7.30 -4.30 -3.84
N VAL A 11 -6.33 -3.40 -3.73
CA VAL A 11 -5.44 -3.02 -4.84
C VAL A 11 -3.98 -3.08 -4.42
N HIS A 12 -3.12 -3.21 -5.40
CA HIS A 12 -1.67 -3.32 -5.24
C HIS A 12 -0.97 -2.31 -6.13
N ALA A 13 -0.14 -1.46 -5.54
CA ALA A 13 0.70 -0.51 -6.23
C ALA A 13 2.17 -0.94 -6.09
N HIS A 14 2.81 -1.24 -7.20
CA HIS A 14 4.18 -1.72 -7.26
C HIS A 14 4.97 -1.02 -8.36
N GLN A 15 6.21 -0.71 -8.06
CA GLN A 15 7.22 -0.35 -9.05
C GLN A 15 8.53 -1.05 -8.67
N PRO A 16 9.30 -1.57 -9.62
CA PRO A 16 10.59 -2.17 -9.33
C PRO A 16 11.57 -1.13 -8.80
N ILE A 17 12.40 -1.53 -7.84
CA ILE A 17 13.47 -0.68 -7.30
C ILE A 17 14.39 -0.23 -8.43
N GLY A 18 14.69 1.06 -8.49
CA GLY A 18 15.55 1.66 -9.51
C GLY A 18 14.85 1.91 -10.85
N ASN A 19 13.53 1.86 -10.90
CA ASN A 19 12.79 2.25 -12.10
C ASN A 19 13.03 3.73 -12.45
N PHE A 20 12.84 4.08 -13.72
CA PHE A 20 13.10 5.41 -14.23
C PHE A 20 12.15 6.45 -13.61
N PRO A 21 12.64 7.65 -13.22
CA PRO A 21 11.82 8.68 -12.58
C PRO A 21 10.58 9.07 -13.39
N GLU A 22 10.69 9.19 -14.70
CA GLU A 22 9.58 9.52 -15.59
C GLU A 22 8.48 8.44 -15.62
N VAL A 23 8.84 7.17 -15.41
CA VAL A 23 7.87 6.07 -15.31
C VAL A 23 7.12 6.14 -13.98
N LEU A 24 7.82 6.48 -12.91
CA LEU A 24 7.23 6.65 -11.58
C LEU A 24 6.27 7.83 -11.55
N GLU A 25 6.67 8.95 -12.16
CA GLU A 25 5.83 10.15 -12.29
C GLU A 25 4.57 9.86 -13.11
N ASP A 26 4.71 9.25 -14.29
CA ASP A 26 3.58 8.88 -15.14
C ASP A 26 2.61 7.94 -14.42
N ALA A 27 3.13 6.90 -13.74
CA ALA A 27 2.31 5.99 -12.96
C ALA A 27 1.56 6.70 -11.83
N HIS A 28 2.22 7.64 -11.14
CA HIS A 28 1.57 8.41 -10.09
C HIS A 28 0.47 9.31 -10.65
N LEU A 29 0.78 10.12 -11.65
CA LEU A 29 -0.16 11.11 -12.20
C LEU A 29 -1.37 10.48 -12.92
N ARG A 30 -1.18 9.34 -13.56
CA ARG A 30 -2.23 8.68 -14.35
C ARG A 30 -2.97 7.58 -13.60
N CYS A 31 -2.41 7.06 -12.50
CA CYS A 31 -3.01 5.96 -11.77
C CYS A 31 -3.19 6.27 -10.28
N TYR A 32 -2.11 6.42 -9.51
CA TYR A 32 -2.22 6.45 -8.05
C TYR A 32 -2.95 7.69 -7.55
N LYS A 33 -2.58 8.87 -8.04
CA LYS A 33 -3.23 10.11 -7.65
C LYS A 33 -4.72 10.14 -7.98
N PRO A 34 -5.15 9.94 -9.24
CA PRO A 34 -6.59 9.95 -9.57
C PRO A 34 -7.38 8.85 -8.85
N PHE A 35 -6.78 7.70 -8.60
CA PHE A 35 -7.41 6.65 -7.80
C PHE A 35 -7.75 7.15 -6.37
N LEU A 36 -6.78 7.74 -5.69
CA LEU A 36 -6.99 8.28 -4.35
C LEU A 36 -7.98 9.46 -4.36
N GLU A 37 -7.86 10.37 -5.31
CA GLU A 37 -8.76 11.52 -5.45
C GLU A 37 -10.22 11.09 -5.66
N VAL A 38 -10.46 10.12 -6.54
CA VAL A 38 -11.80 9.61 -6.79
C VAL A 38 -12.37 8.94 -5.54
N LEU A 39 -11.66 7.99 -4.94
CA LEU A 39 -12.16 7.25 -3.78
C LEU A 39 -12.29 8.14 -2.54
N SER A 40 -11.51 9.20 -2.44
CA SER A 40 -11.64 10.14 -1.31
C SER A 40 -13.00 10.83 -1.26
N ARG A 41 -13.71 10.93 -2.38
CA ARG A 41 -15.05 11.52 -2.50
C ARG A 41 -16.18 10.56 -2.08
N TYR A 42 -15.85 9.28 -1.89
CA TYR A 42 -16.80 8.23 -1.50
C TYR A 42 -16.33 7.59 -0.18
N PRO A 43 -16.44 8.30 0.95
CA PRO A 43 -15.90 7.83 2.23
C PRO A 43 -16.53 6.53 2.75
N GLU A 44 -17.72 6.18 2.27
CA GLU A 44 -18.40 4.92 2.57
C GLU A 44 -17.87 3.73 1.79
N PHE A 45 -17.06 3.95 0.73
CA PHE A 45 -16.44 2.88 -0.04
C PHE A 45 -15.11 2.49 0.61
N ASN A 46 -15.14 1.40 1.37
CA ASN A 46 -13.95 0.87 2.03
C ASN A 46 -13.12 0.01 1.07
N PHE A 47 -11.80 0.10 1.19
CA PHE A 47 -10.89 -0.71 0.39
C PHE A 47 -9.58 -0.98 1.12
N ALA A 48 -8.86 -2.00 0.67
CA ALA A 48 -7.52 -2.30 1.11
C ALA A 48 -6.49 -1.89 0.04
N ILE A 49 -5.31 -1.44 0.45
CA ILE A 49 -4.24 -1.07 -0.47
C ILE A 49 -2.88 -1.54 0.05
N HIS A 50 -2.09 -2.05 -0.87
CA HIS A 50 -0.67 -2.32 -0.67
C HIS A 50 0.16 -1.39 -1.56
N PHE A 51 1.23 -0.84 -1.00
CA PHE A 51 2.32 -0.19 -1.74
C PHE A 51 3.60 -0.97 -1.48
N SER A 52 4.46 -1.15 -2.49
CA SER A 52 5.82 -1.57 -2.19
C SER A 52 6.53 -0.52 -1.32
N GLY A 53 7.37 -0.97 -0.38
CA GLY A 53 7.96 -0.06 0.62
C GLY A 53 8.79 1.05 0.00
N TRP A 54 9.56 0.72 -1.05
CA TRP A 54 10.32 1.68 -1.81
C TRP A 54 9.45 2.70 -2.56
N LEU A 55 8.37 2.24 -3.21
CA LEU A 55 7.42 3.13 -3.89
C LEU A 55 6.75 4.07 -2.88
N LEU A 56 6.39 3.55 -1.71
CA LEU A 56 5.79 4.37 -0.66
C LEU A 56 6.74 5.49 -0.20
N ASP A 57 8.02 5.18 -0.01
CA ASP A 57 9.03 6.20 0.33
C ASP A 57 9.14 7.26 -0.78
N TYR A 58 9.24 6.82 -2.04
CA TYR A 58 9.26 7.73 -3.18
C TYR A 58 8.04 8.66 -3.23
N LEU A 59 6.84 8.13 -3.00
CA LEU A 59 5.61 8.93 -3.00
C LEU A 59 5.57 9.93 -1.85
N PHE A 60 6.06 9.58 -0.67
CA PHE A 60 6.18 10.53 0.45
C PHE A 60 7.16 11.66 0.16
N ASP A 61 8.26 11.36 -0.52
CA ASP A 61 9.29 12.35 -0.83
C ASP A 61 8.89 13.29 -1.96
N HIS A 62 8.18 12.81 -2.98
CA HIS A 62 7.85 13.58 -4.19
C HIS A 62 6.41 14.10 -4.22
N TYR A 63 5.46 13.42 -3.56
CA TYR A 63 4.03 13.75 -3.58
C TYR A 63 3.42 13.79 -2.18
N PRO A 64 3.98 14.58 -1.25
CA PRO A 64 3.55 14.58 0.15
C PRO A 64 2.08 14.96 0.34
N GLN A 65 1.50 15.76 -0.55
CA GLN A 65 0.09 16.16 -0.47
C GLN A 65 -0.85 14.98 -0.75
N ASP A 66 -0.52 14.15 -1.75
CA ASP A 66 -1.32 12.97 -2.08
C ASP A 66 -1.17 11.90 -0.99
N MET A 67 -0.01 11.81 -0.36
CA MET A 67 0.19 10.93 0.80
C MET A 67 -0.53 11.46 2.05
N ALA A 68 -0.66 12.76 2.22
CA ALA A 68 -1.50 13.35 3.26
C ALA A 68 -2.99 13.03 3.04
N LEU A 69 -3.45 13.00 1.79
CA LEU A 69 -4.80 12.53 1.46
C LEU A 69 -4.99 11.06 1.84
N LEU A 70 -4.06 10.18 1.46
CA LEU A 70 -4.10 8.77 1.87
C LEU A 70 -4.14 8.62 3.39
N LYS A 71 -3.28 9.34 4.10
CA LYS A 71 -3.26 9.33 5.59
C LYS A 71 -4.60 9.74 6.19
N LYS A 72 -5.26 10.75 5.60
CA LYS A 72 -6.61 11.17 6.02
C LYS A 72 -7.64 10.06 5.80
N MET A 73 -7.56 9.36 4.66
CA MET A 73 -8.46 8.23 4.35
C MET A 73 -8.24 7.04 5.29
N VAL A 74 -7.00 6.73 5.63
CA VAL A 74 -6.65 5.72 6.64
C VAL A 74 -7.22 6.12 8.01
N LYS A 75 -7.00 7.36 8.45
CA LYS A 75 -7.46 7.87 9.75
C LYS A 75 -8.98 7.80 9.91
N ARG A 76 -9.75 8.01 8.85
CA ARG A 76 -11.22 7.92 8.89
C ARG A 76 -11.76 6.49 8.76
N GLY A 77 -10.88 5.48 8.68
CA GLY A 77 -11.27 4.07 8.62
C GLY A 77 -11.71 3.56 7.24
N GLN A 78 -11.50 4.36 6.19
CA GLN A 78 -11.84 3.97 4.82
C GLN A 78 -10.84 3.00 4.20
N VAL A 79 -9.58 3.10 4.59
CA VAL A 79 -8.47 2.33 3.98
C VAL A 79 -7.87 1.37 4.99
N GLU A 80 -7.81 0.10 4.62
CA GLU A 80 -6.97 -0.90 5.27
C GLU A 80 -5.64 -1.01 4.53
N LEU A 81 -4.53 -0.90 5.27
CA LEU A 81 -3.20 -1.04 4.71
C LEU A 81 -2.77 -2.51 4.79
N PHE A 82 -2.38 -3.09 3.65
CA PHE A 82 -1.72 -4.39 3.64
C PHE A 82 -0.22 -4.26 3.90
N GLY A 83 0.28 -5.13 4.79
CA GLY A 83 1.70 -5.34 4.99
C GLY A 83 2.32 -6.22 3.91
N ALA A 84 3.63 -6.29 3.92
CA ALA A 84 4.45 -7.18 3.09
C ALA A 84 5.91 -7.14 3.58
N GLY A 85 6.83 -7.75 2.86
CA GLY A 85 8.24 -7.40 2.98
C GLY A 85 8.51 -5.99 2.42
N ASP A 86 9.38 -5.21 3.04
CA ASP A 86 9.64 -3.81 2.67
C ASP A 86 10.13 -3.65 1.22
N THR A 87 11.00 -4.54 0.78
CA THR A 87 11.52 -4.59 -0.60
C THR A 87 10.84 -5.63 -1.47
N GLU A 88 9.73 -6.17 -1.00
CA GLU A 88 8.95 -7.23 -1.66
C GLU A 88 9.76 -8.48 -2.05
N PRO A 89 10.58 -9.05 -1.16
CA PRO A 89 11.22 -10.31 -1.47
C PRO A 89 10.19 -11.44 -1.54
N VAL A 90 10.52 -12.50 -2.27
CA VAL A 90 9.76 -13.76 -2.18
C VAL A 90 10.05 -14.38 -0.80
N LEU A 91 9.13 -14.19 0.13
CA LEU A 91 9.35 -14.50 1.55
C LEU A 91 9.71 -15.98 1.80
N ALA A 92 9.20 -16.89 0.97
CA ALA A 92 9.46 -18.32 1.12
C ALA A 92 10.93 -18.73 0.87
N VAL A 93 11.69 -17.92 0.11
CA VAL A 93 13.06 -18.27 -0.31
C VAL A 93 14.15 -17.53 0.46
N ILE A 94 13.79 -16.63 1.36
CA ILE A 94 14.76 -15.89 2.18
C ILE A 94 14.86 -16.48 3.60
N PRO A 95 16.01 -16.32 4.30
CA PRO A 95 16.17 -16.77 5.66
C PRO A 95 15.12 -16.20 6.61
N ASN A 96 14.74 -16.96 7.62
CA ASN A 96 13.67 -16.57 8.56
C ASN A 96 13.94 -15.22 9.24
N ARG A 97 15.19 -14.96 9.63
CA ARG A 97 15.59 -13.68 10.23
C ARG A 97 15.31 -12.50 9.29
N ASP A 98 15.64 -12.65 8.01
CA ASP A 98 15.47 -11.61 7.01
C ASP A 98 13.99 -11.42 6.68
N ARG A 99 13.22 -12.50 6.63
CA ARG A 99 11.76 -12.48 6.49
C ARG A 99 11.10 -11.66 7.59
N ILE A 100 11.43 -11.93 8.85
CA ILE A 100 10.92 -11.18 10.00
C ILE A 100 11.33 -9.71 9.90
N GLY A 101 12.60 -9.44 9.59
CA GLY A 101 13.12 -8.08 9.44
C GLY A 101 12.40 -7.28 8.36
N GLN A 102 12.16 -7.89 7.20
CA GLN A 102 11.44 -7.27 6.08
C GLN A 102 10.00 -6.90 6.46
N ILE A 103 9.27 -7.83 7.07
CA ILE A 103 7.87 -7.61 7.48
C ILE A 103 7.79 -6.55 8.58
N GLU A 104 8.67 -6.61 9.57
CA GLU A 104 8.68 -5.66 10.68
C GLU A 104 9.06 -4.24 10.22
N THR A 105 10.04 -4.13 9.33
CA THR A 105 10.45 -2.84 8.76
C THR A 105 9.28 -2.16 8.04
N PHE A 106 8.58 -2.89 7.18
CA PHE A 106 7.46 -2.34 6.45
C PHE A 106 6.26 -2.03 7.36
N SER A 107 5.94 -2.91 8.30
CA SER A 107 4.85 -2.69 9.25
C SER A 107 5.08 -1.42 10.07
N ARG A 108 6.31 -1.19 10.53
CA ARG A 108 6.70 0.01 11.27
C ARG A 108 6.66 1.28 10.39
N LYS A 109 7.05 1.16 9.12
CA LYS A 109 6.95 2.24 8.14
C LYS A 109 5.50 2.68 7.95
N LEU A 110 4.57 1.75 7.75
CA LEU A 110 3.15 2.04 7.62
C LEU A 110 2.57 2.70 8.88
N GLU A 111 2.89 2.17 10.05
CA GLU A 111 2.46 2.73 11.33
C GLU A 111 2.97 4.15 11.53
N THR A 112 4.25 4.40 11.26
CA THR A 112 4.87 5.71 11.45
C THR A 112 4.36 6.75 10.44
N LYS A 113 4.31 6.38 9.16
CA LYS A 113 3.97 7.32 8.08
C LYS A 113 2.45 7.53 7.93
N LEU A 114 1.67 6.47 8.07
CA LEU A 114 0.23 6.47 7.80
C LEU A 114 -0.66 6.25 9.03
N GLY A 115 -0.07 5.84 10.16
CA GLY A 115 -0.79 5.70 11.43
C GLY A 115 -1.56 4.40 11.59
N GLN A 116 -1.28 3.39 10.76
CA GLN A 116 -1.93 2.08 10.86
C GLN A 116 -0.90 0.96 10.73
N ARG A 117 -0.83 0.09 11.73
CA ARG A 117 -0.10 -1.17 11.63
C ARG A 117 -0.95 -2.18 10.86
N PRO A 118 -0.40 -2.88 9.85
CA PRO A 118 -1.19 -3.79 9.03
C PRO A 118 -1.61 -5.05 9.81
N ASN A 119 -2.83 -5.52 9.56
CA ASN A 119 -3.32 -6.82 10.06
C ASN A 119 -3.30 -7.92 8.99
N GLY A 120 -3.30 -7.54 7.72
CA GLY A 120 -3.21 -8.43 6.57
C GLY A 120 -1.95 -8.18 5.77
N ALA A 121 -1.65 -9.06 4.83
CA ALA A 121 -0.48 -8.95 3.99
C ALA A 121 -0.79 -9.20 2.51
N TRP A 122 -0.10 -8.46 1.65
CA TRP A 122 0.07 -8.81 0.24
C TRP A 122 1.23 -9.80 0.11
N LEU A 123 0.96 -10.97 -0.43
CA LEU A 123 2.00 -11.99 -0.60
C LEU A 123 2.66 -11.86 -1.96
N THR A 124 3.92 -11.44 -1.96
CA THR A 124 4.74 -11.28 -3.16
C THR A 124 4.77 -12.56 -3.99
N GLU A 125 4.48 -12.44 -5.28
CA GLU A 125 4.42 -13.54 -6.26
C GLU A 125 3.47 -14.69 -5.86
N ARG A 126 2.71 -14.55 -4.79
CA ARG A 126 1.81 -15.58 -4.25
C ARG A 126 2.53 -16.92 -3.99
N VAL A 127 3.78 -16.83 -3.55
CA VAL A 127 4.63 -17.98 -3.19
C VAL A 127 4.72 -18.06 -1.67
N TRP A 128 4.35 -19.23 -1.11
CA TRP A 128 4.41 -19.56 0.32
C TRP A 128 5.10 -20.90 0.59
#